data_0797288ded6b56666a9f9db45b43f0bf
#
_entry.id   0797288ded6b56666a9f9db45b43f0bf
#
_cell.length_a   1.000
_cell.length_b   1.000
_cell.length_c   1.000
_cell.angle_alpha   90.00
_cell.angle_beta   90.00
_cell.angle_gamma   90.00
#
_symmetry.space_group_name_H-M   'P 1'
#
loop_
_entity.id
_entity.type
_entity.pdbx_description
1 polymer ?
#
loop_
_entity_poly.entity_id
_entity_poly.type
_entity_poly.pdbx_seq_one_letter_code
_entity_poly.pdbx_strand_id
1 'polypeptide(L)'
;MEHRIATYLGGDAMLTALGSDTQESFRALAEGRCGLHPVGRPCPLEAAGSFAPGLLEALALEGLTPLESALVHCAERAVRESHLDPGGDECALVISTTKGNVSLLEGRTTPPDEAFLYTSACRVARRLGITRPPVVVSNACISGVTALIVARRMILDGECAHVIVAGGDLLSEFVAEGFRSFKSLSPGPCRPYDATPEHGLSLGEAVAAVVLTSDPARAKLPAVRLEGGAVTDDANHISGPSRTGDGLHYAIEGALREAALPRERLSFVNAHGTGTAYNDAMESRALDLSGLSDCPVNSLKGALGHTLGASGVVESILAAEELRRGVLLGTAGFERLGTPCPMNVSAESRTLAMRHCLKSASGFGGCNAAIVLGLEQFAGDARRQEAAPRERSCRVTARWELPHTGEPFAQVVRACYHALGTPNMKFFKMDDLAKAAYVAAEELLAGQRLGERYAPTDIAVVLENTSSSLDTDLAHQRIVEQHLPEGCSPAVFVYTLPNVAAGEICIRHHIQGEESFFVTDAEHPVAERYARRLIARGAARAVICGRCEYLAGNYDVRLMLLEAEEEQPEGK
;
A
#
# COMPACT_ATOMS: atom_id res chain seq x y z
N MET A 1 -20.34 2.22 29.51
CA MET A 1 -19.83 1.21 28.57
C MET A 1 -19.40 1.95 27.32
N GLU A 2 -18.13 2.19 27.16
CA GLU A 2 -17.61 2.75 25.90
C GLU A 2 -17.77 1.68 24.82
N HIS A 3 -18.66 1.95 23.87
CA HIS A 3 -18.82 1.09 22.71
C HIS A 3 -17.54 1.20 21.86
N ARG A 4 -16.76 0.13 21.80
CA ARG A 4 -15.60 0.04 20.89
C ARG A 4 -16.13 0.19 19.46
N ILE A 5 -15.65 1.20 18.75
CA ILE A 5 -16.04 1.45 17.35
C ILE A 5 -15.56 0.26 16.51
N ALA A 6 -16.46 -0.40 15.81
CA ALA A 6 -16.14 -1.44 14.84
C ALA A 6 -16.10 -0.83 13.43
N THR A 7 -15.29 -1.39 12.55
CA THR A 7 -15.19 -0.95 11.15
C THR A 7 -15.69 -2.05 10.23
N TYR A 8 -16.73 -1.78 9.47
CA TYR A 8 -17.37 -2.69 8.55
C TYR A 8 -17.04 -2.35 7.10
N LEU A 9 -16.98 -3.37 6.24
CA LEU A 9 -16.98 -3.20 4.81
C LEU A 9 -18.43 -3.02 4.34
N GLY A 10 -18.72 -1.85 3.79
CA GLY A 10 -19.97 -1.51 3.13
C GLY A 10 -20.00 -1.97 1.69
N GLY A 11 -20.66 -1.18 0.83
CA GLY A 11 -20.70 -1.41 -0.61
C GLY A 11 -19.33 -1.34 -1.25
N ASP A 12 -19.19 -2.07 -2.35
CA ASP A 12 -17.94 -2.17 -3.09
C ASP A 12 -18.20 -2.20 -4.61
N ALA A 13 -17.18 -1.86 -5.38
CA ALA A 13 -17.17 -2.04 -6.83
C ALA A 13 -15.74 -2.20 -7.32
N MET A 14 -15.57 -2.93 -8.42
CA MET A 14 -14.28 -3.05 -9.08
C MET A 14 -14.42 -3.21 -10.58
N LEU A 15 -13.35 -2.81 -11.27
CA LEU A 15 -13.06 -3.06 -12.67
C LEU A 15 -11.77 -3.87 -12.74
N THR A 16 -11.80 -5.00 -13.41
CA THR A 16 -10.65 -5.90 -13.58
C THR A 16 -10.62 -6.48 -14.99
N ALA A 17 -9.55 -7.20 -15.31
CA ALA A 17 -9.49 -7.96 -16.56
C ALA A 17 -10.57 -9.05 -16.68
N LEU A 18 -11.25 -9.41 -15.59
CA LEU A 18 -12.24 -10.49 -15.53
C LEU A 18 -13.69 -10.02 -15.36
N GLY A 19 -13.92 -8.73 -15.19
CA GLY A 19 -15.28 -8.22 -15.08
C GLY A 19 -15.33 -6.72 -14.80
N SER A 20 -16.51 -6.15 -15.02
CA SER A 20 -16.86 -4.74 -14.78
C SER A 20 -17.55 -4.50 -13.43
N ASP A 21 -17.64 -5.53 -12.60
CA ASP A 21 -18.09 -5.45 -11.22
C ASP A 21 -17.52 -6.59 -10.36
N THR A 22 -17.75 -6.50 -9.05
CA THR A 22 -17.26 -7.47 -8.06
C THR A 22 -17.82 -8.88 -8.29
N GLN A 23 -19.09 -8.98 -8.68
CA GLN A 23 -19.75 -10.27 -8.85
C GLN A 23 -19.24 -11.01 -10.09
N GLU A 24 -19.04 -10.29 -11.20
CA GLU A 24 -18.48 -10.84 -12.44
C GLU A 24 -17.04 -11.32 -12.20
N SER A 25 -16.21 -10.46 -11.59
CA SER A 25 -14.82 -10.80 -11.28
C SER A 25 -14.72 -12.01 -10.35
N PHE A 26 -15.52 -12.05 -9.28
CA PHE A 26 -15.53 -13.19 -8.36
C PHE A 26 -15.98 -14.47 -9.04
N ARG A 27 -17.06 -14.44 -9.84
CA ARG A 27 -17.57 -15.60 -10.58
C ARG A 27 -16.51 -16.13 -11.53
N ALA A 28 -15.86 -15.24 -12.28
CA ALA A 28 -14.80 -15.63 -13.21
C ALA A 28 -13.65 -16.35 -12.51
N LEU A 29 -13.20 -15.81 -11.37
CA LEU A 29 -12.16 -16.43 -10.55
C LEU A 29 -12.60 -17.78 -9.98
N ALA A 30 -13.83 -17.88 -9.48
CA ALA A 30 -14.37 -19.14 -8.93
C ALA A 30 -14.50 -20.24 -10.00
N GLU A 31 -14.76 -19.87 -11.25
CA GLU A 31 -14.78 -20.74 -12.42
C GLU A 31 -13.37 -21.08 -12.95
N GLY A 32 -12.30 -20.56 -12.33
CA GLY A 32 -10.90 -20.77 -12.74
C GLY A 32 -10.51 -20.01 -14.01
N ARG A 33 -11.25 -18.96 -14.38
CA ARG A 33 -10.89 -18.13 -15.55
C ARG A 33 -9.65 -17.29 -15.25
N CYS A 34 -8.76 -17.18 -16.23
CA CYS A 34 -7.58 -16.34 -16.21
C CYS A 34 -7.80 -15.13 -17.11
N GLY A 35 -7.57 -13.91 -16.59
CA GLY A 35 -7.64 -12.66 -17.32
C GLY A 35 -6.32 -12.22 -17.96
N LEU A 36 -5.25 -13.01 -17.79
CA LEU A 36 -3.95 -12.71 -18.36
C LEU A 36 -3.88 -13.16 -19.83
N HIS A 37 -3.57 -12.25 -20.72
CA HIS A 37 -3.44 -12.48 -22.15
C HIS A 37 -2.38 -11.56 -22.76
N PRO A 38 -1.88 -11.86 -23.98
CA PRO A 38 -0.98 -10.97 -24.68
C PRO A 38 -1.62 -9.59 -24.92
N VAL A 39 -0.91 -8.53 -24.61
CA VAL A 39 -1.36 -7.15 -24.76
C VAL A 39 -0.39 -6.40 -25.66
N GLY A 40 -0.90 -5.72 -26.69
CA GLY A 40 -0.09 -4.94 -27.62
C GLY A 40 0.04 -3.46 -27.24
N ARG A 41 -0.84 -2.95 -26.39
CA ARG A 41 -0.85 -1.55 -25.92
C ARG A 41 -1.06 -1.50 -24.41
N PRO A 42 -0.46 -0.53 -23.70
CA PRO A 42 0.37 0.58 -24.20
C PRO A 42 1.74 0.15 -24.76
N CYS A 43 2.23 -1.02 -24.37
CA CYS A 43 3.44 -1.65 -24.93
C CYS A 43 3.24 -3.18 -25.00
N PRO A 44 4.01 -3.92 -25.82
CA PRO A 44 3.89 -5.37 -25.91
C PRO A 44 4.23 -6.06 -24.60
N LEU A 45 3.28 -6.85 -24.07
CA LEU A 45 3.44 -7.74 -22.91
C LEU A 45 2.93 -9.13 -23.28
N GLU A 46 3.69 -10.17 -22.92
CA GLU A 46 3.35 -11.57 -23.21
C GLU A 46 2.10 -12.03 -22.45
N ALA A 47 1.91 -11.51 -21.22
CA ALA A 47 0.73 -11.76 -20.42
C ALA A 47 0.46 -10.60 -19.45
N ALA A 48 -0.68 -9.95 -19.60
CA ALA A 48 -1.13 -8.90 -18.70
C ALA A 48 -2.63 -8.94 -18.52
N GLY A 49 -3.12 -8.49 -17.36
CA GLY A 49 -4.54 -8.31 -17.10
C GLY A 49 -4.98 -6.93 -17.54
N SER A 50 -5.58 -6.80 -18.72
CA SER A 50 -6.11 -5.53 -19.22
C SER A 50 -7.63 -5.50 -19.23
N PHE A 51 -8.20 -4.29 -19.13
CA PHE A 51 -9.63 -4.09 -19.28
C PHE A 51 -10.15 -4.50 -20.67
N ALA A 52 -11.43 -4.80 -20.73
CA ALA A 52 -12.10 -5.00 -22.02
C ALA A 52 -11.95 -3.74 -22.89
N PRO A 53 -11.66 -3.89 -24.21
CA PRO A 53 -11.57 -2.76 -25.10
C PRO A 53 -12.79 -1.84 -25.05
N GLY A 54 -12.58 -0.52 -24.99
CA GLY A 54 -13.65 0.46 -24.93
C GLY A 54 -14.25 0.71 -23.54
N LEU A 55 -13.81 -0.02 -22.49
CA LEU A 55 -14.37 0.16 -21.14
C LEU A 55 -14.08 1.56 -20.59
N LEU A 56 -12.85 2.01 -20.66
CA LEU A 56 -12.46 3.34 -20.13
C LEU A 56 -13.14 4.47 -20.93
N GLU A 57 -13.27 4.33 -22.24
CA GLU A 57 -14.00 5.27 -23.09
C GLU A 57 -15.48 5.34 -22.73
N ALA A 58 -16.11 4.18 -22.42
CA ALA A 58 -17.52 4.12 -22.00
C ALA A 58 -17.76 4.75 -20.63
N LEU A 59 -16.73 4.82 -19.78
CA LEU A 59 -16.78 5.42 -18.45
C LEU A 59 -16.32 6.88 -18.42
N ALA A 60 -15.85 7.43 -19.54
CA ALA A 60 -15.27 8.76 -19.59
C ALA A 60 -16.22 9.83 -19.06
N LEU A 61 -15.74 10.65 -18.17
CA LEU A 61 -16.43 11.82 -17.62
C LEU A 61 -15.75 13.09 -18.08
N GLU A 62 -16.54 14.10 -18.47
CA GLU A 62 -16.02 15.37 -18.93
C GLU A 62 -15.10 16.00 -17.87
N GLY A 63 -13.94 16.43 -18.29
CA GLY A 63 -12.95 17.08 -17.45
C GLY A 63 -12.16 16.14 -16.53
N LEU A 64 -12.34 14.82 -16.61
CA LEU A 64 -11.57 13.84 -15.85
C LEU A 64 -10.73 12.95 -16.78
N THR A 65 -9.61 12.47 -16.25
CA THR A 65 -8.78 11.46 -16.94
C THR A 65 -9.47 10.09 -16.93
N PRO A 66 -9.01 9.12 -17.76
CA PRO A 66 -9.55 7.76 -17.73
C PRO A 66 -9.48 7.11 -16.35
N LEU A 67 -8.35 7.26 -15.62
CA LEU A 67 -8.20 6.74 -14.27
C LEU A 67 -9.15 7.43 -13.28
N GLU A 68 -9.23 8.76 -13.32
CA GLU A 68 -10.14 9.52 -12.45
C GLU A 68 -11.60 9.15 -12.70
N SER A 69 -12.00 8.98 -13.96
CA SER A 69 -13.35 8.56 -14.33
C SER A 69 -13.68 7.16 -13.81
N ALA A 70 -12.74 6.22 -13.89
CA ALA A 70 -12.90 4.87 -13.38
C ALA A 70 -12.95 4.84 -11.83
N LEU A 71 -12.12 5.66 -11.15
CA LEU A 71 -12.18 5.83 -9.69
C LEU A 71 -13.52 6.37 -9.23
N VAL A 72 -14.03 7.41 -9.90
CA VAL A 72 -15.37 7.97 -9.63
C VAL A 72 -16.45 6.90 -9.83
N HIS A 73 -16.40 6.16 -10.94
CA HIS A 73 -17.38 5.11 -11.23
C HIS A 73 -17.44 4.05 -10.13
N CYS A 74 -16.29 3.53 -9.69
CA CYS A 74 -16.24 2.54 -8.62
C CYS A 74 -16.71 3.13 -7.29
N ALA A 75 -16.28 4.34 -6.95
CA ALA A 75 -16.65 5.00 -5.71
C ALA A 75 -18.16 5.31 -5.65
N GLU A 76 -18.76 5.84 -6.74
CA GLU A 76 -20.22 6.10 -6.81
C GLU A 76 -21.04 4.80 -6.64
N ARG A 77 -20.57 3.67 -7.19
CA ARG A 77 -21.24 2.37 -7.02
C ARG A 77 -21.14 1.88 -5.57
N ALA A 78 -19.96 1.96 -4.96
CA ALA A 78 -19.74 1.57 -3.57
C ALA A 78 -20.59 2.42 -2.61
N VAL A 79 -20.64 3.73 -2.82
CA VAL A 79 -21.48 4.69 -2.07
C VAL A 79 -22.97 4.34 -2.19
N ARG A 80 -23.42 4.07 -3.42
CA ARG A 80 -24.83 3.71 -3.69
C ARG A 80 -25.23 2.41 -3.01
N GLU A 81 -24.38 1.38 -3.06
CA GLU A 81 -24.62 0.09 -2.39
C GLU A 81 -24.63 0.22 -0.87
N SER A 82 -23.86 1.16 -0.31
CA SER A 82 -23.85 1.48 1.13
C SER A 82 -25.00 2.42 1.57
N HIS A 83 -25.83 2.92 0.65
CA HIS A 83 -26.84 3.95 0.93
C HIS A 83 -26.24 5.17 1.67
N LEU A 84 -25.03 5.59 1.28
CA LEU A 84 -24.27 6.67 1.90
C LEU A 84 -24.50 7.98 1.11
N ASP A 85 -24.63 9.09 1.84
CA ASP A 85 -24.47 10.44 1.28
C ASP A 85 -23.03 10.93 1.54
N PRO A 86 -22.20 11.07 0.53
CA PRO A 86 -20.79 11.45 0.73
C PRO A 86 -20.59 12.95 0.98
N GLY A 87 -21.63 13.78 0.82
CA GLY A 87 -21.54 15.24 0.90
C GLY A 87 -21.41 15.82 2.31
N GLY A 88 -21.47 14.99 3.37
CA GLY A 88 -21.38 15.45 4.76
C GLY A 88 -19.95 15.35 5.33
N ASP A 89 -19.73 16.01 6.49
CA ASP A 89 -18.45 16.01 7.21
C ASP A 89 -18.07 14.64 7.79
N GLU A 90 -19.00 13.71 7.82
CA GLU A 90 -18.82 12.34 8.31
C GLU A 90 -18.16 11.41 7.30
N CYS A 91 -17.94 11.87 6.05
CA CYS A 91 -17.35 11.07 4.98
C CYS A 91 -15.97 11.60 4.55
N ALA A 92 -15.02 10.71 4.38
CA ALA A 92 -13.69 11.01 3.86
C ALA A 92 -13.36 10.12 2.65
N LEU A 93 -12.33 10.52 1.87
CA LEU A 93 -11.78 9.77 0.74
C LEU A 93 -10.32 9.45 0.99
N VAL A 94 -9.95 8.19 0.84
CA VAL A 94 -8.56 7.72 0.80
C VAL A 94 -8.33 7.05 -0.55
N ILE A 95 -7.33 7.52 -1.29
CA ILE A 95 -6.95 6.94 -2.58
C ILE A 95 -5.62 6.20 -2.45
N SER A 96 -5.54 5.01 -3.04
CA SER A 96 -4.29 4.26 -3.20
C SER A 96 -3.89 4.18 -4.67
N THR A 97 -2.69 4.60 -4.98
CA THR A 97 -2.12 4.50 -6.33
C THR A 97 -0.60 4.59 -6.26
N THR A 98 0.08 3.93 -7.17
CA THR A 98 1.54 4.04 -7.27
C THR A 98 1.96 5.13 -8.24
N LYS A 99 1.20 5.31 -9.33
CA LYS A 99 1.59 6.13 -10.47
C LYS A 99 0.52 7.13 -10.94
N GLY A 100 -0.72 6.90 -10.56
CA GLY A 100 -1.80 7.78 -11.02
C GLY A 100 -1.84 7.91 -12.55
N ASN A 101 -1.85 9.14 -13.01
CA ASN A 101 -1.91 9.49 -14.43
C ASN A 101 -0.52 9.58 -15.08
N VAL A 102 0.43 8.69 -14.76
CA VAL A 102 1.82 8.76 -15.22
C VAL A 102 1.97 8.82 -16.75
N SER A 103 1.05 8.25 -17.50
CA SER A 103 1.04 8.30 -18.98
C SER A 103 0.96 9.74 -19.53
N LEU A 104 0.50 10.70 -18.72
CA LEU A 104 0.46 12.10 -19.12
C LEU A 104 1.86 12.77 -19.14
N LEU A 105 2.89 12.07 -18.67
CA LEU A 105 4.28 12.58 -18.75
C LEU A 105 4.90 12.36 -20.13
N GLU A 106 4.30 11.53 -20.98
CA GLU A 106 4.79 11.25 -22.33
C GLU A 106 4.97 12.54 -23.15
N GLY A 107 6.16 12.71 -23.74
CA GLY A 107 6.54 13.91 -24.52
C GLY A 107 6.70 15.19 -23.72
N ARG A 108 6.73 15.13 -22.39
CA ARG A 108 6.76 16.33 -21.54
C ARG A 108 8.08 16.49 -20.78
N THR A 109 8.40 17.75 -20.53
CA THR A 109 9.55 18.16 -19.69
C THR A 109 9.13 18.61 -18.29
N THR A 110 7.85 18.95 -18.14
CA THR A 110 7.22 19.34 -16.86
C THR A 110 5.92 18.57 -16.68
N PRO A 111 5.58 18.13 -15.46
CA PRO A 111 4.35 17.40 -15.23
C PRO A 111 3.13 18.32 -15.40
N PRO A 112 2.05 17.87 -16.05
CA PRO A 112 0.78 18.59 -16.02
C PRO A 112 0.11 18.42 -14.64
N ASP A 113 -0.84 19.28 -14.31
CA ASP A 113 -1.55 19.26 -13.02
C ASP A 113 -2.21 17.91 -12.74
N GLU A 114 -2.72 17.24 -13.77
CA GLU A 114 -3.37 15.94 -13.67
C GLU A 114 -2.40 14.79 -13.33
N ALA A 115 -1.10 14.99 -13.45
CA ALA A 115 -0.09 14.01 -13.05
C ALA A 115 0.18 14.04 -11.53
N PHE A 116 -0.17 15.14 -10.83
CA PHE A 116 -0.06 15.21 -9.39
C PHE A 116 -1.15 14.35 -8.74
N LEU A 117 -0.74 13.36 -7.95
CA LEU A 117 -1.66 12.39 -7.33
C LEU A 117 -2.70 13.06 -6.44
N TYR A 118 -2.30 14.09 -5.68
CA TYR A 118 -3.22 14.83 -4.82
C TYR A 118 -4.23 15.65 -5.63
N THR A 119 -3.81 16.27 -6.75
CA THR A 119 -4.72 16.98 -7.66
C THR A 119 -5.78 16.05 -8.21
N SER A 120 -5.39 14.86 -8.68
CA SER A 120 -6.32 13.83 -9.14
C SER A 120 -7.29 13.40 -8.03
N ALA A 121 -6.79 13.20 -6.81
CA ALA A 121 -7.64 12.86 -5.65
C ALA A 121 -8.66 13.97 -5.35
N CYS A 122 -8.28 15.24 -5.41
CA CYS A 122 -9.18 16.38 -5.23
C CYS A 122 -10.25 16.47 -6.33
N ARG A 123 -9.91 16.11 -7.57
CA ARG A 123 -10.88 16.07 -8.69
C ARG A 123 -11.91 14.96 -8.48
N VAL A 124 -11.46 13.78 -8.05
CA VAL A 124 -12.34 12.66 -7.68
C VAL A 124 -13.23 13.03 -6.50
N ALA A 125 -12.66 13.59 -5.40
CA ALA A 125 -13.41 14.03 -4.22
C ALA A 125 -14.51 15.05 -4.58
N ARG A 126 -14.14 16.07 -5.38
CA ARG A 126 -15.09 17.09 -5.84
C ARG A 126 -16.24 16.47 -6.65
N ARG A 127 -15.94 15.52 -7.53
CA ARG A 127 -16.98 14.85 -8.36
C ARG A 127 -17.92 14.01 -7.51
N LEU A 128 -17.43 13.42 -6.41
CA LEU A 128 -18.23 12.68 -5.43
C LEU A 128 -18.98 13.57 -4.43
N GLY A 129 -18.74 14.88 -4.42
CA GLY A 129 -19.32 15.80 -3.45
C GLY A 129 -18.67 15.76 -2.06
N ILE A 130 -17.49 15.16 -1.92
CA ILE A 130 -16.75 15.06 -0.66
C ILE A 130 -16.10 16.40 -0.35
N THR A 131 -16.36 16.95 0.83
CA THR A 131 -15.88 18.27 1.26
C THR A 131 -14.54 18.22 1.98
N ARG A 132 -14.23 17.08 2.62
CA ARG A 132 -12.96 16.87 3.32
C ARG A 132 -11.79 16.72 2.33
N PRO A 133 -10.61 17.26 2.66
CA PRO A 133 -9.39 17.00 1.88
C PRO A 133 -9.14 15.49 1.78
N PRO A 134 -8.91 14.96 0.57
CA PRO A 134 -8.61 13.54 0.39
C PRO A 134 -7.22 13.21 0.92
N VAL A 135 -6.98 11.94 1.23
CA VAL A 135 -5.66 11.40 1.58
C VAL A 135 -5.23 10.47 0.46
N VAL A 136 -4.01 10.64 -0.04
CA VAL A 136 -3.42 9.70 -1.01
C VAL A 136 -2.33 8.90 -0.32
N VAL A 137 -2.41 7.58 -0.43
CA VAL A 137 -1.40 6.62 0.05
C VAL A 137 -0.63 6.12 -1.16
N SER A 138 0.69 6.34 -1.17
CA SER A 138 1.59 5.87 -2.22
C SER A 138 2.77 5.10 -1.63
N ASN A 139 2.51 3.85 -1.24
CA ASN A 139 3.44 2.91 -0.61
C ASN A 139 3.67 1.71 -1.53
N ALA A 140 4.14 1.95 -2.74
CA ALA A 140 4.36 0.89 -3.72
C ALA A 140 3.17 -0.10 -3.78
N CYS A 141 3.44 -1.41 -3.84
CA CYS A 141 2.41 -2.44 -4.01
C CYS A 141 1.52 -2.64 -2.77
N ILE A 142 1.92 -2.14 -1.59
CA ILE A 142 1.09 -2.23 -0.38
C ILE A 142 0.09 -1.09 -0.23
N SER A 143 0.12 -0.09 -1.12
CA SER A 143 -0.70 1.13 -1.03
C SER A 143 -2.17 0.85 -0.70
N GLY A 144 -2.79 -0.14 -1.35
CA GLY A 144 -4.20 -0.46 -1.14
C GLY A 144 -4.49 -1.04 0.25
N VAL A 145 -3.62 -1.91 0.78
CA VAL A 145 -3.77 -2.45 2.14
C VAL A 145 -3.51 -1.35 3.17
N THR A 146 -2.48 -0.52 2.97
CA THR A 146 -2.17 0.64 3.81
C THR A 146 -3.34 1.65 3.82
N ALA A 147 -3.97 1.90 2.67
CA ALA A 147 -5.13 2.79 2.58
C ALA A 147 -6.32 2.28 3.41
N LEU A 148 -6.57 0.97 3.43
CA LEU A 148 -7.59 0.35 4.29
C LEU A 148 -7.24 0.50 5.78
N ILE A 149 -5.97 0.34 6.14
CA ILE A 149 -5.48 0.54 7.52
C ILE A 149 -5.66 2.01 7.95
N VAL A 150 -5.26 2.96 7.09
CA VAL A 150 -5.42 4.40 7.32
C VAL A 150 -6.89 4.76 7.51
N ALA A 151 -7.76 4.30 6.61
CA ALA A 151 -9.19 4.54 6.66
C ALA A 151 -9.83 3.98 7.96
N ARG A 152 -9.46 2.76 8.35
CA ARG A 152 -9.90 2.18 9.63
C ARG A 152 -9.45 3.04 10.81
N ARG A 153 -8.21 3.50 10.82
CA ARG A 153 -7.68 4.36 11.89
C ARG A 153 -8.42 5.69 11.96
N MET A 154 -8.76 6.32 10.83
CA MET A 154 -9.57 7.54 10.78
C MET A 154 -10.93 7.34 11.45
N ILE A 155 -11.61 6.22 11.20
CA ILE A 155 -12.90 5.87 11.82
C ILE A 155 -12.72 5.64 13.33
N LEU A 156 -11.73 4.85 13.73
CA LEU A 156 -11.48 4.52 15.13
C LEU A 156 -11.05 5.74 15.97
N ASP A 157 -10.45 6.76 15.35
CA ASP A 157 -10.05 8.01 15.98
C ASP A 157 -11.21 9.03 16.01
N GLY A 158 -12.38 8.66 15.47
CA GLY A 158 -13.55 9.53 15.41
C GLY A 158 -13.38 10.73 14.47
N GLU A 159 -12.44 10.66 13.50
CA GLU A 159 -12.30 11.72 12.49
C GLU A 159 -13.55 11.78 11.59
N CYS A 160 -14.08 10.63 11.25
CA CYS A 160 -15.26 10.47 10.40
C CYS A 160 -15.92 9.11 10.67
N ALA A 161 -17.19 8.97 10.31
CA ALA A 161 -17.92 7.72 10.45
C ALA A 161 -17.74 6.80 9.23
N HIS A 162 -17.43 7.37 8.07
CA HIS A 162 -17.35 6.69 6.80
C HIS A 162 -16.11 7.10 6.02
N VAL A 163 -15.45 6.14 5.37
CA VAL A 163 -14.32 6.40 4.47
C VAL A 163 -14.53 5.61 3.19
N ILE A 164 -14.51 6.31 2.06
CA ILE A 164 -14.42 5.68 0.76
C ILE A 164 -12.94 5.42 0.50
N VAL A 165 -12.55 4.14 0.39
CA VAL A 165 -11.20 3.74 -0.03
C VAL A 165 -11.28 3.35 -1.48
N ALA A 166 -10.56 4.08 -2.35
CA ALA A 166 -10.51 3.81 -3.78
C ALA A 166 -9.06 3.54 -4.22
N GLY A 167 -8.83 2.47 -4.96
CA GLY A 167 -7.50 2.12 -5.48
C GLY A 167 -7.53 1.98 -6.99
N GLY A 168 -6.50 2.51 -7.67
CA GLY A 168 -6.43 2.42 -9.12
C GLY A 168 -5.03 2.63 -9.68
N ASP A 169 -4.63 1.75 -10.59
CA ASP A 169 -3.49 1.93 -11.48
C ASP A 169 -3.82 1.28 -12.84
N LEU A 170 -3.44 1.96 -13.92
CA LEU A 170 -3.63 1.49 -15.29
C LEU A 170 -2.32 0.96 -15.86
N LEU A 171 -2.41 0.06 -16.82
CA LEU A 171 -1.25 -0.37 -17.60
C LEU A 171 -0.64 0.83 -18.33
N SER A 172 0.69 0.95 -18.26
CA SER A 172 1.46 1.98 -18.94
C SER A 172 2.80 1.44 -19.41
N GLU A 173 3.32 2.00 -20.49
CA GLU A 173 4.67 1.67 -20.97
C GLU A 173 5.71 2.01 -19.90
N PHE A 174 5.52 3.12 -19.19
CA PHE A 174 6.34 3.54 -18.06
C PHE A 174 6.56 2.41 -17.04
N VAL A 175 5.48 1.78 -16.58
CA VAL A 175 5.55 0.70 -15.59
C VAL A 175 6.10 -0.59 -16.22
N ALA A 176 5.66 -0.92 -17.42
CA ALA A 176 6.09 -2.14 -18.09
C ALA A 176 7.61 -2.13 -18.36
N GLU A 177 8.16 -1.04 -18.86
CA GLU A 177 9.60 -0.90 -19.10
C GLU A 177 10.41 -0.90 -17.78
N GLY A 178 9.83 -0.29 -16.73
CA GLY A 178 10.41 -0.37 -15.38
C GLY A 178 10.56 -1.81 -14.91
N PHE A 179 9.51 -2.62 -14.91
CA PHE A 179 9.57 -4.03 -14.51
C PHE A 179 10.38 -4.89 -15.47
N ARG A 180 10.39 -4.57 -16.78
CA ARG A 180 11.26 -5.23 -17.76
C ARG A 180 12.74 -5.03 -17.43
N SER A 181 13.13 -3.84 -16.98
CA SER A 181 14.50 -3.53 -16.58
C SER A 181 14.99 -4.39 -15.41
N PHE A 182 14.09 -4.79 -14.51
CA PHE A 182 14.36 -5.74 -13.42
C PHE A 182 14.40 -7.20 -13.88
N LYS A 183 14.03 -7.50 -15.13
CA LYS A 183 13.85 -8.87 -15.65
C LYS A 183 12.87 -9.67 -14.78
N SER A 184 11.85 -9.00 -14.27
CA SER A 184 10.87 -9.55 -13.33
C SER A 184 9.54 -9.91 -14.00
N LEU A 185 9.35 -9.57 -15.30
CA LEU A 185 8.17 -9.96 -16.05
C LEU A 185 8.22 -11.44 -16.44
N SER A 186 7.09 -12.12 -16.28
CA SER A 186 6.92 -13.50 -16.73
C SER A 186 6.85 -13.59 -18.26
N PRO A 187 7.43 -14.60 -18.89
CA PRO A 187 7.30 -14.85 -20.33
C PRO A 187 5.91 -15.38 -20.75
N GLY A 188 5.01 -15.57 -19.81
CA GLY A 188 3.63 -15.98 -19.96
C GLY A 188 2.83 -15.58 -18.71
N PRO A 189 1.61 -16.13 -18.50
CA PRO A 189 0.87 -15.89 -17.26
C PRO A 189 1.70 -16.26 -16.04
N CYS A 190 1.77 -15.37 -15.05
CA CYS A 190 2.53 -15.62 -13.83
C CYS A 190 1.93 -16.78 -13.03
N ARG A 191 2.80 -17.50 -12.30
CA ARG A 191 2.48 -18.74 -11.59
C ARG A 191 2.89 -18.61 -10.12
N PRO A 192 2.07 -17.97 -9.27
CA PRO A 192 2.42 -17.78 -7.87
C PRO A 192 2.69 -19.11 -7.15
N TYR A 193 3.81 -19.17 -6.42
CA TYR A 193 4.27 -20.30 -5.61
C TYR A 193 4.61 -21.59 -6.36
N ASP A 194 4.51 -21.60 -7.69
CA ASP A 194 4.72 -22.81 -8.49
C ASP A 194 6.20 -23.11 -8.71
N ALA A 195 6.52 -24.41 -8.80
CA ALA A 195 7.86 -24.90 -9.08
C ALA A 195 8.21 -24.82 -10.58
N THR A 196 7.92 -23.71 -11.22
CA THR A 196 8.29 -23.44 -12.61
C THR A 196 9.74 -22.94 -12.70
N PRO A 197 10.50 -23.26 -13.75
CA PRO A 197 11.79 -22.63 -14.00
C PRO A 197 11.66 -21.18 -14.46
N GLU A 198 10.50 -20.79 -15.00
CA GLU A 198 10.23 -19.47 -15.55
C GLU A 198 9.43 -18.66 -14.52
N HIS A 199 10.18 -17.95 -13.64
CA HIS A 199 9.60 -17.09 -12.63
C HIS A 199 9.45 -15.66 -13.16
N GLY A 200 8.39 -15.00 -12.74
CA GLY A 200 8.13 -13.60 -13.04
C GLY A 200 6.70 -13.22 -12.69
N LEU A 201 6.43 -11.93 -12.61
CA LEU A 201 5.07 -11.41 -12.45
C LEU A 201 4.44 -11.07 -13.80
N SER A 202 3.14 -11.10 -13.86
CA SER A 202 2.35 -10.44 -14.91
C SER A 202 1.79 -9.14 -14.37
N LEU A 203 1.83 -8.07 -15.15
CA LEU A 203 1.18 -6.82 -14.80
C LEU A 203 -0.33 -6.93 -14.99
N GLY A 204 -1.09 -6.09 -14.29
CA GLY A 204 -2.51 -5.94 -14.47
C GLY A 204 -2.95 -4.50 -14.23
N GLU A 205 -4.08 -4.11 -14.78
CA GLU A 205 -4.77 -2.88 -14.43
C GLU A 205 -6.06 -3.18 -13.70
N ALA A 206 -6.38 -2.36 -12.71
CA ALA A 206 -7.63 -2.45 -11.99
C ALA A 206 -7.97 -1.11 -11.33
N VAL A 207 -9.26 -0.91 -11.12
CA VAL A 207 -9.78 0.15 -10.26
C VAL A 207 -10.83 -0.46 -9.35
N ALA A 208 -10.77 -0.17 -8.06
CA ALA A 208 -11.75 -0.66 -7.10
C ALA A 208 -12.03 0.38 -6.03
N ALA A 209 -13.22 0.32 -5.44
CA ALA A 209 -13.58 1.11 -4.28
C ALA A 209 -14.41 0.30 -3.30
N VAL A 210 -14.23 0.59 -2.01
CA VAL A 210 -15.02 0.02 -0.91
C VAL A 210 -15.31 1.12 0.12
N VAL A 211 -16.51 1.12 0.66
CA VAL A 211 -16.85 1.97 1.81
C VAL A 211 -16.46 1.25 3.10
N LEU A 212 -15.64 1.89 3.93
CA LEU A 212 -15.48 1.51 5.33
C LEU A 212 -16.40 2.37 6.19
N THR A 213 -17.07 1.75 7.16
CA THR A 213 -18.07 2.44 7.98
C THR A 213 -18.10 1.94 9.42
N SER A 214 -18.38 2.86 10.37
CA SER A 214 -18.70 2.49 11.76
C SER A 214 -20.17 2.09 11.96
N ASP A 215 -21.03 2.37 10.98
CA ASP A 215 -22.47 2.06 11.04
C ASP A 215 -22.75 0.65 10.47
N PRO A 216 -23.13 -0.33 11.31
CA PRO A 216 -23.41 -1.69 10.85
C PRO A 216 -24.59 -1.79 9.88
N ALA A 217 -25.51 -0.80 9.87
CA ALA A 217 -26.63 -0.78 8.94
C ALA A 217 -26.20 -0.53 7.48
N ARG A 218 -25.00 0.00 7.28
CA ARG A 218 -24.40 0.26 5.97
C ARG A 218 -23.44 -0.85 5.50
N ALA A 219 -23.27 -1.87 6.33
CA ALA A 219 -22.43 -3.03 5.98
C ALA A 219 -23.08 -3.85 4.86
N LYS A 220 -22.28 -4.28 3.89
CA LYS A 220 -22.70 -5.29 2.90
C LYS A 220 -22.85 -6.65 3.56
N LEU A 221 -24.00 -7.29 3.39
CA LEU A 221 -24.32 -8.54 4.06
C LEU A 221 -23.90 -9.79 3.26
N PRO A 222 -23.47 -10.89 3.93
CA PRO A 222 -23.14 -10.98 5.36
C PRO A 222 -22.01 -10.03 5.77
N ALA A 223 -22.18 -9.36 6.93
CA ALA A 223 -21.27 -8.29 7.31
C ALA A 223 -19.83 -8.81 7.56
N VAL A 224 -18.86 -8.13 6.96
CA VAL A 224 -17.42 -8.36 7.17
C VAL A 224 -16.84 -7.13 7.85
N ARG A 225 -16.01 -7.36 8.87
CA ARG A 225 -15.29 -6.30 9.58
C ARG A 225 -13.82 -6.30 9.22
N LEU A 226 -13.22 -5.13 9.17
CA LEU A 226 -11.78 -4.94 9.21
C LEU A 226 -11.35 -4.87 10.68
N GLU A 227 -10.80 -5.96 11.20
CA GLU A 227 -10.58 -6.17 12.63
C GLU A 227 -9.22 -5.69 13.12
N GLY A 228 -8.20 -5.76 12.28
CA GLY A 228 -6.85 -5.31 12.60
C GLY A 228 -6.02 -5.06 11.35
N GLY A 229 -4.92 -4.33 11.51
CA GLY A 229 -3.98 -4.07 10.42
C GLY A 229 -2.66 -3.50 10.90
N ALA A 230 -1.58 -3.88 10.23
CA ALA A 230 -0.24 -3.39 10.52
C ALA A 230 0.56 -3.19 9.23
N VAL A 231 1.44 -2.21 9.29
CA VAL A 231 2.46 -1.92 8.28
C VAL A 231 3.83 -2.07 8.93
N THR A 232 4.82 -2.59 8.21
CA THR A 232 6.19 -2.79 8.69
C THR A 232 7.17 -2.62 7.54
N ASP A 233 8.46 -2.55 7.86
CA ASP A 233 9.53 -2.52 6.87
C ASP A 233 10.54 -3.65 7.09
N ASP A 234 11.13 -4.17 6.01
CA ASP A 234 12.18 -5.20 6.06
C ASP A 234 13.52 -4.62 6.58
N ALA A 235 13.73 -3.32 6.44
CA ALA A 235 14.98 -2.61 6.71
C ALA A 235 16.22 -3.26 6.06
N ASN A 236 16.06 -3.81 4.86
CA ASN A 236 17.08 -4.63 4.20
C ASN A 236 17.49 -4.09 2.82
N HIS A 237 16.55 -3.97 1.88
CA HIS A 237 16.85 -3.57 0.50
C HIS A 237 15.65 -2.90 -0.16
N ILE A 238 15.88 -1.84 -0.95
CA ILE A 238 14.81 -1.03 -1.55
C ILE A 238 14.01 -1.72 -2.67
N SER A 239 14.57 -2.74 -3.33
CA SER A 239 13.93 -3.40 -4.47
C SER A 239 13.84 -4.92 -4.35
N GLY A 240 14.40 -5.51 -3.32
CA GLY A 240 14.34 -6.93 -3.06
C GLY A 240 13.71 -7.23 -1.71
N PRO A 241 12.84 -8.25 -1.60
CA PRO A 241 12.27 -8.64 -0.33
C PRO A 241 13.32 -9.19 0.64
N SER A 242 13.03 -9.17 1.92
CA SER A 242 13.85 -9.81 2.95
C SER A 242 14.10 -11.27 2.61
N ARG A 243 15.31 -11.75 2.89
CA ARG A 243 15.62 -13.18 2.72
C ARG A 243 15.07 -14.04 3.85
N THR A 244 14.74 -13.44 4.98
CA THR A 244 14.25 -14.11 6.19
C THR A 244 12.73 -14.10 6.30
N GLY A 245 12.06 -13.09 5.73
CA GLY A 245 10.62 -12.90 5.84
C GLY A 245 10.18 -12.17 7.10
N ASP A 246 11.12 -11.59 7.85
CA ASP A 246 10.85 -10.99 9.16
C ASP A 246 9.87 -9.80 9.07
N GLY A 247 10.04 -8.90 8.09
CA GLY A 247 9.18 -7.73 7.94
C GLY A 247 7.72 -8.12 7.74
N LEU A 248 7.43 -9.03 6.81
CA LEU A 248 6.07 -9.52 6.60
C LEU A 248 5.55 -10.30 7.82
N HIS A 249 6.40 -11.10 8.51
CA HIS A 249 6.04 -11.75 9.76
C HIS A 249 5.58 -10.73 10.81
N TYR A 250 6.30 -9.62 10.99
CA TYR A 250 5.90 -8.56 11.94
C TYR A 250 4.58 -7.89 11.54
N ALA A 251 4.31 -7.70 10.25
CA ALA A 251 3.02 -7.19 9.78
C ALA A 251 1.87 -8.16 10.13
N ILE A 252 2.07 -9.46 9.90
CA ILE A 252 1.11 -10.51 10.23
C ILE A 252 0.81 -10.53 11.74
N GLU A 253 1.85 -10.59 12.58
CA GLU A 253 1.70 -10.61 14.04
C GLU A 253 1.09 -9.30 14.56
N GLY A 254 1.43 -8.16 13.95
CA GLY A 254 0.83 -6.86 14.25
C GLY A 254 -0.66 -6.82 13.97
N ALA A 255 -1.08 -7.30 12.80
CA ALA A 255 -2.49 -7.36 12.39
C ALA A 255 -3.31 -8.30 13.28
N LEU A 256 -2.78 -9.49 13.59
CA LEU A 256 -3.42 -10.45 14.50
C LEU A 256 -3.54 -9.91 15.93
N ARG A 257 -2.51 -9.25 16.42
CA ARG A 257 -2.51 -8.60 17.74
C ARG A 257 -3.55 -7.48 17.82
N GLU A 258 -3.64 -6.63 16.80
CA GLU A 258 -4.64 -5.55 16.77
C GLU A 258 -6.07 -6.09 16.66
N ALA A 259 -6.26 -7.20 15.93
CA ALA A 259 -7.52 -7.92 15.86
C ALA A 259 -7.86 -8.70 17.13
N ALA A 260 -6.91 -8.88 18.06
CA ALA A 260 -7.00 -9.79 19.19
C ALA A 260 -7.40 -11.23 18.76
N LEU A 261 -6.87 -11.66 17.60
CA LEU A 261 -7.23 -12.94 16.98
C LEU A 261 -6.08 -13.95 17.08
N PRO A 262 -6.29 -15.12 17.70
CA PRO A 262 -5.35 -16.22 17.62
C PRO A 262 -5.20 -16.71 16.18
N ARG A 263 -3.98 -17.04 15.76
CA ARG A 263 -3.68 -17.48 14.37
C ARG A 263 -4.46 -18.72 13.93
N GLU A 264 -4.79 -19.60 14.88
CA GLU A 264 -5.56 -20.83 14.66
C GLU A 264 -7.02 -20.56 14.26
N ARG A 265 -7.49 -19.33 14.41
CA ARG A 265 -8.83 -18.89 14.00
C ARG A 265 -8.86 -18.38 12.56
N LEU A 266 -7.71 -18.19 11.92
CA LEU A 266 -7.64 -17.87 10.51
C LEU A 266 -8.14 -19.06 9.67
N SER A 267 -8.99 -18.79 8.73
CA SER A 267 -9.52 -19.78 7.78
C SER A 267 -8.67 -19.86 6.52
N PHE A 268 -8.09 -18.74 6.12
CA PHE A 268 -7.18 -18.67 4.98
C PHE A 268 -6.35 -17.37 4.99
N VAL A 269 -5.30 -17.37 4.17
CA VAL A 269 -4.48 -16.20 3.85
C VAL A 269 -4.65 -15.86 2.38
N ASN A 270 -5.07 -14.65 2.07
CA ASN A 270 -4.93 -14.07 0.74
C ASN A 270 -3.59 -13.34 0.67
N ALA A 271 -2.61 -13.97 0.05
CA ALA A 271 -1.23 -13.54 0.07
C ALA A 271 -0.88 -12.61 -1.11
N HIS A 272 0.32 -12.00 -1.07
CA HIS A 272 0.77 -11.14 -2.15
C HIS A 272 1.03 -11.93 -3.44
N GLY A 273 1.81 -13.02 -3.37
CA GLY A 273 2.00 -14.04 -4.40
C GLY A 273 2.15 -13.52 -5.82
N THR A 274 3.35 -13.06 -6.17
CA THR A 274 3.61 -12.43 -7.49
C THR A 274 4.06 -13.40 -8.57
N GLY A 275 4.45 -14.63 -8.21
CA GLY A 275 5.10 -15.56 -9.12
C GLY A 275 6.60 -15.29 -9.31
N THR A 276 7.17 -14.31 -8.62
CA THR A 276 8.61 -14.06 -8.62
C THR A 276 9.30 -14.92 -7.56
N ALA A 277 10.42 -15.56 -7.91
CA ALA A 277 11.10 -16.51 -7.02
C ALA A 277 11.44 -15.91 -5.63
N TYR A 278 11.89 -14.66 -5.60
CA TYR A 278 12.31 -14.02 -4.34
C TYR A 278 11.12 -13.66 -3.43
N ASN A 279 10.03 -13.10 -4.00
CA ASN A 279 8.85 -12.78 -3.22
C ASN A 279 8.17 -14.04 -2.68
N ASP A 280 7.96 -15.03 -3.53
CA ASP A 280 7.27 -16.26 -3.14
C ASP A 280 8.06 -17.04 -2.08
N ALA A 281 9.40 -17.03 -2.19
CA ALA A 281 10.27 -17.59 -1.16
C ALA A 281 10.20 -16.79 0.16
N MET A 282 10.15 -15.47 0.11
CA MET A 282 10.03 -14.61 1.30
C MET A 282 8.69 -14.86 2.00
N GLU A 283 7.58 -14.84 1.25
CA GLU A 283 6.25 -15.07 1.83
C GLU A 283 6.13 -16.45 2.48
N SER A 284 6.69 -17.50 1.86
CA SER A 284 6.67 -18.83 2.46
C SER A 284 7.37 -18.88 3.82
N ARG A 285 8.52 -18.17 3.95
CA ARG A 285 9.22 -18.05 5.23
C ARG A 285 8.44 -17.24 6.26
N ALA A 286 7.84 -16.13 5.84
CA ALA A 286 7.04 -15.28 6.72
C ALA A 286 5.83 -16.04 7.29
N LEU A 287 5.14 -16.84 6.46
CA LEU A 287 4.03 -17.69 6.89
C LEU A 287 4.49 -18.81 7.83
N ASP A 288 5.64 -19.42 7.55
CA ASP A 288 6.23 -20.45 8.41
C ASP A 288 6.61 -19.87 9.79
N LEU A 289 7.30 -18.72 9.82
CA LEU A 289 7.61 -17.99 11.06
C LEU A 289 6.36 -17.61 11.85
N SER A 290 5.27 -17.31 11.16
CA SER A 290 3.98 -16.97 11.75
C SER A 290 3.17 -18.21 12.17
N GLY A 291 3.67 -19.43 11.96
CA GLY A 291 2.95 -20.67 12.25
C GLY A 291 1.72 -20.88 11.37
N LEU A 292 1.75 -20.40 10.13
CA LEU A 292 0.63 -20.43 9.17
C LEU A 292 0.88 -21.37 7.97
N SER A 293 1.90 -22.24 8.02
CA SER A 293 2.24 -23.15 6.92
C SER A 293 1.10 -24.08 6.51
N ASP A 294 0.26 -24.49 7.45
CA ASP A 294 -0.91 -25.36 7.22
C ASP A 294 -2.18 -24.57 6.87
N CYS A 295 -2.19 -23.24 7.10
CA CYS A 295 -3.34 -22.40 6.78
C CYS A 295 -3.53 -22.33 5.25
N PRO A 296 -4.76 -22.52 4.73
CA PRO A 296 -5.02 -22.35 3.29
C PRO A 296 -4.56 -21.00 2.77
N VAL A 297 -3.86 -21.00 1.62
CA VAL A 297 -3.30 -19.79 1.00
C VAL A 297 -3.75 -19.70 -0.44
N ASN A 298 -4.12 -18.50 -0.87
CA ASN A 298 -4.26 -18.20 -2.30
C ASN A 298 -3.55 -16.89 -2.69
N SER A 299 -3.31 -16.76 -3.99
CA SER A 299 -2.96 -15.50 -4.65
C SER A 299 -3.81 -15.34 -5.91
N LEU A 300 -4.35 -14.14 -6.11
CA LEU A 300 -5.21 -13.84 -7.25
C LEU A 300 -4.44 -13.26 -8.45
N LYS A 301 -3.13 -12.99 -8.28
CA LYS A 301 -2.30 -12.38 -9.33
C LYS A 301 -2.06 -13.30 -10.53
N GLY A 302 -2.12 -14.63 -10.33
CA GLY A 302 -2.10 -15.59 -11.45
C GLY A 302 -3.26 -15.44 -12.42
N ALA A 303 -4.36 -14.82 -11.99
CA ALA A 303 -5.55 -14.59 -12.82
C ALA A 303 -5.76 -13.11 -13.20
N LEU A 304 -5.40 -12.17 -12.34
CA LEU A 304 -5.65 -10.72 -12.52
C LEU A 304 -4.40 -9.95 -12.97
N GLY A 305 -3.22 -10.51 -12.75
CA GLY A 305 -1.96 -9.77 -12.79
C GLY A 305 -1.74 -8.93 -11.53
N HIS A 306 -0.57 -8.33 -11.45
CA HIS A 306 -0.23 -7.40 -10.37
C HIS A 306 -0.77 -6.00 -10.69
N THR A 307 -1.82 -5.59 -10.01
CA THR A 307 -2.54 -4.33 -10.22
C THR A 307 -1.99 -3.18 -9.36
N LEU A 308 -0.72 -3.27 -8.96
CA LEU A 308 0.06 -2.23 -8.28
C LEU A 308 -0.65 -1.67 -7.04
N GLY A 309 -0.90 -0.34 -6.98
CA GLY A 309 -1.57 0.32 -5.87
C GLY A 309 -3.04 -0.06 -5.69
N ALA A 310 -3.69 -0.57 -6.72
CA ALA A 310 -5.06 -1.09 -6.65
C ALA A 310 -5.13 -2.50 -6.00
N SER A 311 -4.03 -3.29 -6.06
CA SER A 311 -4.01 -4.70 -5.63
C SER A 311 -4.61 -4.92 -4.24
N GLY A 312 -4.20 -4.10 -3.27
CA GLY A 312 -4.66 -4.25 -1.89
C GLY A 312 -6.16 -4.06 -1.73
N VAL A 313 -6.78 -3.13 -2.45
CA VAL A 313 -8.23 -2.89 -2.41
C VAL A 313 -8.98 -3.99 -3.13
N VAL A 314 -8.59 -4.33 -4.37
CA VAL A 314 -9.20 -5.40 -5.18
C VAL A 314 -9.19 -6.73 -4.44
N GLU A 315 -8.02 -7.15 -3.96
CA GLU A 315 -7.83 -8.44 -3.31
C GLU A 315 -8.51 -8.49 -1.93
N SER A 316 -8.61 -7.36 -1.20
CA SER A 316 -9.36 -7.29 0.07
C SER A 316 -10.88 -7.40 -0.14
N ILE A 317 -11.43 -6.79 -1.18
CA ILE A 317 -12.84 -6.94 -1.56
C ILE A 317 -13.12 -8.40 -1.93
N LEU A 318 -12.25 -9.01 -2.74
CA LEU A 318 -12.41 -10.43 -3.12
C LEU A 318 -12.28 -11.36 -1.92
N ALA A 319 -11.33 -11.11 -1.00
CA ALA A 319 -11.20 -11.87 0.24
C ALA A 319 -12.45 -11.75 1.13
N ALA A 320 -13.08 -10.57 1.18
CA ALA A 320 -14.36 -10.40 1.86
C ALA A 320 -15.49 -11.17 1.17
N GLU A 321 -15.50 -11.24 -0.16
CA GLU A 321 -16.47 -12.06 -0.91
C GLU A 321 -16.23 -13.57 -0.70
N GLU A 322 -14.95 -14.01 -0.60
CA GLU A 322 -14.63 -15.39 -0.22
C GLU A 322 -15.24 -15.75 1.13
N LEU A 323 -15.08 -14.88 2.14
CA LEU A 323 -15.70 -15.06 3.46
C LEU A 323 -17.23 -15.12 3.37
N ARG A 324 -17.87 -14.18 2.64
CA ARG A 324 -19.33 -14.10 2.49
C ARG A 324 -19.94 -15.35 1.84
N ARG A 325 -19.23 -15.89 0.85
CA ARG A 325 -19.73 -17.03 0.03
C ARG A 325 -19.27 -18.38 0.53
N GLY A 326 -18.31 -18.44 1.46
CA GLY A 326 -17.72 -19.70 1.89
C GLY A 326 -16.96 -20.41 0.77
N VAL A 327 -16.35 -19.66 -0.16
CA VAL A 327 -15.60 -20.19 -1.31
C VAL A 327 -14.20 -19.62 -1.29
N LEU A 328 -13.20 -20.44 -1.05
CA LEU A 328 -11.78 -20.09 -1.21
C LEU A 328 -11.44 -20.20 -2.70
N LEU A 329 -10.99 -19.10 -3.29
CA LEU A 329 -10.58 -19.04 -4.68
C LEU A 329 -9.26 -19.79 -4.90
N GLY A 330 -9.11 -20.43 -6.06
CA GLY A 330 -7.87 -21.10 -6.45
C GLY A 330 -6.78 -20.11 -6.85
N THR A 331 -5.54 -20.57 -6.80
CA THR A 331 -4.36 -19.85 -7.31
C THR A 331 -4.11 -20.26 -8.74
N ALA A 332 -4.47 -19.42 -9.70
CA ALA A 332 -4.29 -19.71 -11.12
C ALA A 332 -2.79 -19.89 -11.45
N GLY A 333 -2.48 -20.90 -12.27
CA GLY A 333 -1.11 -21.24 -12.66
C GLY A 333 -0.35 -22.13 -11.69
N PHE A 334 -0.88 -22.39 -10.49
CA PHE A 334 -0.24 -23.29 -9.50
C PHE A 334 -0.46 -24.76 -9.89
N GLU A 335 0.60 -25.55 -9.90
CA GLU A 335 0.57 -27.01 -10.09
C GLU A 335 1.30 -27.74 -8.97
N ARG A 336 2.50 -27.27 -8.61
CA ARG A 336 3.35 -27.90 -7.60
C ARG A 336 4.13 -26.84 -6.82
N LEU A 337 4.18 -26.97 -5.51
CA LEU A 337 4.88 -26.03 -4.64
C LEU A 337 6.38 -25.93 -4.98
N GLY A 338 6.83 -24.68 -5.20
CA GLY A 338 8.22 -24.33 -5.52
C GLY A 338 8.92 -23.48 -4.46
N THR A 339 8.27 -23.22 -3.32
CA THR A 339 8.82 -22.38 -2.25
C THR A 339 9.68 -23.17 -1.26
N PRO A 340 10.63 -22.51 -0.56
CA PRO A 340 11.51 -23.17 0.40
C PRO A 340 10.81 -23.68 1.66
N CYS A 341 9.73 -23.04 2.10
CA CYS A 341 8.91 -23.47 3.24
C CYS A 341 7.56 -24.01 2.76
N PRO A 342 6.93 -24.92 3.53
CA PRO A 342 5.62 -25.46 3.19
C PRO A 342 4.54 -24.38 3.13
N MET A 343 3.60 -24.52 2.20
CA MET A 343 2.41 -23.68 2.07
C MET A 343 1.23 -24.52 1.59
N ASN A 344 0.05 -24.27 2.11
CA ASN A 344 -1.17 -24.97 1.73
C ASN A 344 -1.90 -24.24 0.57
N VAL A 345 -1.29 -24.23 -0.62
CA VAL A 345 -1.81 -23.61 -1.83
C VAL A 345 -2.66 -24.60 -2.62
N SER A 346 -3.75 -24.12 -3.25
CA SER A 346 -4.60 -24.90 -4.15
C SER A 346 -4.79 -24.19 -5.47
N ALA A 347 -4.71 -24.92 -6.59
CA ALA A 347 -5.05 -24.41 -7.92
C ALA A 347 -6.58 -24.22 -8.11
N GLU A 348 -7.37 -25.05 -7.45
CA GLU A 348 -8.82 -25.08 -7.60
C GLU A 348 -9.54 -24.34 -6.48
N SER A 349 -10.63 -23.67 -6.85
CA SER A 349 -11.55 -23.08 -5.87
C SER A 349 -12.28 -24.18 -5.11
N ARG A 350 -12.47 -23.98 -3.78
CA ARG A 350 -13.12 -24.99 -2.92
C ARG A 350 -14.03 -24.34 -1.89
N THR A 351 -15.12 -25.03 -1.55
CA THR A 351 -16.01 -24.61 -0.45
C THR A 351 -15.33 -24.88 0.89
N LEU A 352 -15.32 -23.88 1.77
CA LEU A 352 -14.72 -23.95 3.08
C LEU A 352 -15.56 -23.14 4.09
N ALA A 353 -15.74 -23.68 5.29
CA ALA A 353 -16.33 -22.92 6.39
C ALA A 353 -15.31 -21.86 6.88
N MET A 354 -15.59 -20.60 6.64
CA MET A 354 -14.65 -19.51 6.89
C MET A 354 -15.24 -18.46 7.84
N ARG A 355 -14.37 -17.89 8.67
CA ARG A 355 -14.73 -16.80 9.59
C ARG A 355 -13.80 -15.60 9.48
N HIS A 356 -12.50 -15.85 9.40
CA HIS A 356 -11.47 -14.81 9.36
C HIS A 356 -10.49 -15.13 8.26
N CYS A 357 -10.00 -14.10 7.61
CA CYS A 357 -8.86 -14.21 6.72
C CYS A 357 -7.82 -13.13 7.04
N LEU A 358 -6.59 -13.44 6.67
CA LEU A 358 -5.50 -12.48 6.63
C LEU A 358 -5.26 -12.10 5.16
N LYS A 359 -5.20 -10.81 4.85
CA LYS A 359 -4.71 -10.31 3.57
C LYS A 359 -3.35 -9.67 3.78
N SER A 360 -2.33 -10.13 3.04
CA SER A 360 -0.97 -9.58 3.10
C SER A 360 -0.54 -8.96 1.78
N ALA A 361 0.38 -8.00 1.85
CA ALA A 361 1.01 -7.37 0.70
C ALA A 361 2.45 -7.00 1.04
N SER A 362 3.34 -7.06 0.03
CA SER A 362 4.74 -6.64 0.13
C SER A 362 5.09 -5.74 -1.06
N GLY A 363 6.02 -4.80 -0.89
CA GLY A 363 6.32 -3.81 -1.92
C GLY A 363 7.79 -3.38 -1.95
N PHE A 364 8.16 -2.67 -3.03
CA PHE A 364 9.42 -1.97 -3.11
C PHE A 364 9.53 -0.91 -2.00
N GLY A 365 10.75 -0.64 -1.55
CA GLY A 365 11.02 0.13 -0.33
C GLY A 365 11.34 -0.79 0.85
N GLY A 366 10.92 -2.05 0.81
CA GLY A 366 11.00 -3.02 1.92
C GLY A 366 9.69 -3.09 2.72
N CYS A 367 8.65 -2.38 2.27
CA CYS A 367 7.40 -2.24 3.00
C CYS A 367 6.52 -3.49 2.91
N ASN A 368 5.87 -3.84 4.03
CA ASN A 368 4.93 -4.94 4.15
C ASN A 368 3.67 -4.48 4.88
N ALA A 369 2.52 -5.04 4.53
CA ALA A 369 1.27 -4.76 5.21
C ALA A 369 0.42 -6.01 5.34
N ALA A 370 -0.34 -6.12 6.43
CA ALA A 370 -1.33 -7.16 6.62
C ALA A 370 -2.58 -6.59 7.30
N ILE A 371 -3.75 -7.13 6.93
CA ILE A 371 -5.03 -6.85 7.58
C ILE A 371 -5.75 -8.16 7.90
N VAL A 372 -6.59 -8.11 8.94
CA VAL A 372 -7.50 -9.19 9.31
C VAL A 372 -8.93 -8.78 8.98
N LEU A 373 -9.60 -9.59 8.18
CA LEU A 373 -11.03 -9.48 7.89
C LEU A 373 -11.78 -10.59 8.62
N GLY A 374 -12.92 -10.26 9.23
CA GLY A 374 -13.74 -11.20 9.98
C GLY A 374 -15.21 -11.13 9.61
N LEU A 375 -15.84 -12.29 9.36
CA LEU A 375 -17.27 -12.39 9.13
C LEU A 375 -18.01 -12.21 10.46
N GLU A 376 -18.88 -11.21 10.57
CA GLU A 376 -19.65 -10.97 11.79
C GLU A 376 -20.79 -11.99 11.92
N GLN A 377 -20.85 -12.69 13.07
CA GLN A 377 -21.99 -13.51 13.41
C GLN A 377 -22.90 -12.72 14.37
N PHE A 378 -24.13 -12.50 14.00
CA PHE A 378 -25.15 -11.75 14.78
C PHE A 378 -25.59 -12.44 16.06
N ALA A 379 -25.10 -13.62 16.41
CA ALA A 379 -25.50 -14.36 17.61
C ALA A 379 -24.29 -14.91 18.39
N GLY A 380 -23.95 -14.29 19.49
CA GLY A 380 -23.39 -14.99 20.66
C GLY A 380 -21.89 -15.03 20.85
N ASP A 381 -21.04 -14.44 20.05
CA ASP A 381 -19.64 -14.25 20.42
C ASP A 381 -19.53 -13.15 21.47
N ALA A 382 -19.55 -13.56 22.76
CA ALA A 382 -19.21 -12.68 23.86
C ALA A 382 -17.76 -12.17 23.63
N ARG A 383 -17.68 -10.93 23.16
CA ARG A 383 -16.41 -10.24 22.94
C ARG A 383 -15.66 -10.23 24.27
N ARG A 384 -14.45 -10.78 24.32
CA ARG A 384 -13.49 -10.34 25.32
C ARG A 384 -13.29 -8.84 25.11
N GLN A 385 -13.91 -8.05 25.97
CA GLN A 385 -13.66 -6.61 26.07
C GLN A 385 -12.22 -6.46 26.58
N GLU A 386 -11.25 -6.39 25.68
CA GLU A 386 -10.00 -5.77 26.06
C GLU A 386 -10.28 -4.28 26.25
N ALA A 387 -9.85 -3.74 27.38
CA ALA A 387 -9.92 -2.31 27.64
C ALA A 387 -9.27 -1.55 26.47
N ALA A 388 -9.88 -0.46 26.05
CA ALA A 388 -9.25 0.45 25.08
C ALA A 388 -7.82 0.72 25.54
N PRO A 389 -6.80 0.60 24.67
CA PRO A 389 -5.45 0.94 25.07
C PRO A 389 -5.46 2.37 25.62
N ARG A 390 -4.85 2.59 26.79
CA ARG A 390 -4.69 3.95 27.33
C ARG A 390 -3.99 4.77 26.25
N GLU A 391 -4.57 5.92 25.89
CA GLU A 391 -3.92 6.84 24.95
C GLU A 391 -2.57 7.28 25.54
N ARG A 392 -1.51 6.97 24.82
CA ARG A 392 -0.16 7.45 25.18
C ARG A 392 0.01 8.86 24.66
N SER A 393 0.39 9.77 25.53
CA SER A 393 0.86 11.09 25.12
C SER A 393 2.22 11.00 24.42
N CYS A 394 2.50 11.97 23.56
CA CYS A 394 3.78 12.06 22.86
C CYS A 394 4.28 13.50 22.77
N ARG A 395 5.59 13.65 22.74
CA ARG A 395 6.25 14.93 22.58
C ARG A 395 7.19 14.95 21.37
N VAL A 396 7.41 16.14 20.84
CA VAL A 396 8.48 16.38 19.85
C VAL A 396 9.80 16.49 20.58
N THR A 397 10.76 15.62 20.28
CA THR A 397 12.08 15.59 20.93
C THR A 397 13.19 16.15 20.07
N ALA A 398 13.02 16.17 18.74
CA ALA A 398 13.92 16.82 17.80
C ALA A 398 13.16 17.36 16.58
N ARG A 399 13.76 18.37 15.95
CA ARG A 399 13.32 18.91 14.65
C ARG A 399 14.53 19.25 13.81
N TRP A 400 14.42 19.06 12.51
CA TRP A 400 15.44 19.48 11.57
C TRP A 400 14.80 19.90 10.23
N GLU A 401 15.41 20.89 9.60
CA GLU A 401 14.96 21.45 8.33
C GLU A 401 16.16 21.65 7.40
N LEU A 402 16.02 21.26 6.12
CA LEU A 402 17.06 21.45 5.12
C LEU A 402 17.23 22.94 4.84
N PRO A 403 18.45 23.51 4.99
CA PRO A 403 18.64 24.96 4.89
C PRO A 403 18.43 25.48 3.46
N HIS A 404 17.73 26.61 3.35
CA HIS A 404 17.61 27.39 2.12
C HIS A 404 18.73 28.42 2.02
N THR A 405 19.83 28.06 1.39
CA THR A 405 21.04 28.92 1.30
C THR A 405 21.07 29.80 0.06
N GLY A 406 20.15 29.62 -0.87
CA GLY A 406 20.18 30.22 -2.21
C GLY A 406 21.05 29.49 -3.23
N GLU A 407 21.80 28.50 -2.78
CA GLU A 407 22.57 27.61 -3.65
C GLU A 407 21.68 26.54 -4.28
N PRO A 408 22.07 25.95 -5.44
CA PRO A 408 21.37 24.84 -6.04
C PRO A 408 21.25 23.64 -5.07
N PHE A 409 20.10 22.96 -5.07
CA PHE A 409 19.80 21.81 -4.20
C PHE A 409 20.96 20.81 -4.08
N ALA A 410 21.53 20.41 -5.23
CA ALA A 410 22.62 19.43 -5.27
C ALA A 410 23.88 19.88 -4.48
N GLN A 411 24.12 21.18 -4.35
CA GLN A 411 25.22 21.71 -3.54
C GLN A 411 24.86 21.70 -2.06
N VAL A 412 23.64 22.12 -1.72
CA VAL A 412 23.14 22.14 -0.35
C VAL A 412 23.14 20.74 0.24
N VAL A 413 22.50 19.77 -0.42
CA VAL A 413 22.39 18.39 0.09
C VAL A 413 23.73 17.68 0.16
N ARG A 414 24.66 17.98 -0.77
CA ARG A 414 26.03 17.46 -0.73
C ARG A 414 26.84 18.06 0.43
N ALA A 415 26.68 19.36 0.70
CA ALA A 415 27.34 20.01 1.83
C ALA A 415 26.88 19.41 3.16
N CYS A 416 25.57 19.24 3.35
CA CYS A 416 25.01 18.56 4.52
C CYS A 416 25.54 17.13 4.63
N TYR A 417 25.52 16.34 3.54
CA TYR A 417 26.05 14.97 3.53
C TYR A 417 27.53 14.90 3.98
N HIS A 418 28.37 15.81 3.51
CA HIS A 418 29.78 15.86 3.92
C HIS A 418 29.94 16.25 5.39
N ALA A 419 29.07 17.11 5.93
CA ALA A 419 29.08 17.50 7.32
C ALA A 419 28.75 16.35 8.28
N LEU A 420 27.96 15.35 7.85
CA LEU A 420 27.64 14.15 8.65
C LEU A 420 28.88 13.34 9.06
N GLY A 421 29.95 13.37 8.25
CA GLY A 421 31.19 12.64 8.53
C GLY A 421 31.08 11.11 8.48
N THR A 422 29.93 10.56 8.13
CA THR A 422 29.66 9.13 8.03
C THR A 422 29.48 8.73 6.56
N PRO A 423 30.48 8.10 5.91
CA PRO A 423 30.39 7.79 4.48
C PRO A 423 29.32 6.71 4.20
N ASN A 424 28.45 6.99 3.24
CA ASN A 424 27.51 6.02 2.66
C ASN A 424 27.55 6.10 1.13
N MET A 425 28.23 5.15 0.50
CA MET A 425 28.39 5.16 -0.95
C MET A 425 27.06 4.99 -1.72
N LYS A 426 26.01 4.47 -1.09
CA LYS A 426 24.68 4.38 -1.69
C LYS A 426 24.05 5.75 -1.92
N PHE A 427 24.38 6.77 -1.09
CA PHE A 427 23.89 8.13 -1.21
C PHE A 427 24.00 8.68 -2.64
N PHE A 428 25.11 8.43 -3.32
CA PHE A 428 25.33 8.94 -4.69
C PHE A 428 24.49 8.22 -5.76
N LYS A 429 23.80 7.14 -5.40
CA LYS A 429 22.90 6.39 -6.29
C LYS A 429 21.42 6.72 -6.03
N MET A 430 21.12 7.38 -4.95
CA MET A 430 19.77 7.83 -4.60
C MET A 430 19.31 8.92 -5.57
N ASP A 431 18.00 9.02 -5.79
CA ASP A 431 17.41 10.20 -6.41
C ASP A 431 17.43 11.39 -5.45
N ASP A 432 17.01 12.55 -5.91
CA ASP A 432 17.13 13.78 -5.11
C ASP A 432 16.13 13.81 -3.94
N LEU A 433 14.96 13.20 -4.07
CA LEU A 433 14.01 13.05 -2.97
C LEU A 433 14.60 12.18 -1.85
N ALA A 434 15.14 11.02 -2.20
CA ALA A 434 15.74 10.10 -1.22
C ALA A 434 17.02 10.69 -0.60
N LYS A 435 17.86 11.45 -1.36
CA LYS A 435 19.00 12.18 -0.79
C LYS A 435 18.56 13.20 0.26
N ALA A 436 17.49 13.95 -0.02
CA ALA A 436 16.94 14.92 0.91
C ALA A 436 16.45 14.28 2.20
N ALA A 437 15.64 13.20 2.07
CA ALA A 437 15.13 12.43 3.20
C ALA A 437 16.26 11.80 4.04
N TYR A 438 17.26 11.21 3.37
CA TYR A 438 18.42 10.61 4.01
C TYR A 438 19.19 11.62 4.87
N VAL A 439 19.58 12.76 4.29
CA VAL A 439 20.34 13.79 5.02
C VAL A 439 19.52 14.34 6.19
N ALA A 440 18.23 14.61 5.97
CA ALA A 440 17.35 15.11 7.01
C ALA A 440 17.22 14.12 8.19
N ALA A 441 17.12 12.83 7.91
CA ALA A 441 17.03 11.80 8.95
C ALA A 441 18.36 11.63 9.71
N GLU A 442 19.50 11.62 9.03
CA GLU A 442 20.81 11.52 9.67
C GLU A 442 21.06 12.70 10.64
N GLU A 443 20.75 13.93 10.21
CA GLU A 443 20.88 15.12 11.03
C GLU A 443 19.88 15.13 12.21
N LEU A 444 18.62 14.79 11.94
CA LEU A 444 17.58 14.70 12.98
C LEU A 444 17.96 13.70 14.07
N LEU A 445 18.54 12.57 13.67
CA LEU A 445 18.88 11.47 14.56
C LEU A 445 20.29 11.56 15.15
N ALA A 446 21.06 12.59 14.81
CA ALA A 446 22.39 12.80 15.37
C ALA A 446 22.35 12.82 16.90
N GLY A 447 23.02 11.86 17.53
CA GLY A 447 23.06 11.71 18.99
C GLY A 447 21.79 11.13 19.65
N GLN A 448 20.72 10.82 18.92
CA GLN A 448 19.46 10.33 19.51
C GLN A 448 19.49 8.87 19.97
N ARG A 449 20.37 8.04 19.41
CA ARG A 449 20.56 6.61 19.79
C ARG A 449 19.24 5.82 19.90
N LEU A 450 18.33 5.99 18.93
CA LEU A 450 17.01 5.35 18.99
C LEU A 450 17.09 3.83 19.16
N GLY A 451 18.00 3.16 18.44
CA GLY A 451 18.18 1.70 18.51
C GLY A 451 18.69 1.18 19.86
N GLU A 452 19.20 2.06 20.75
CA GLU A 452 19.56 1.69 22.13
C GLU A 452 18.35 1.78 23.09
N ARG A 453 17.31 2.54 22.70
CA ARG A 453 16.13 2.83 23.55
C ARG A 453 14.88 2.09 23.14
N TYR A 454 14.76 1.77 21.86
CA TYR A 454 13.57 1.16 21.29
C TYR A 454 13.91 -0.06 20.43
N ALA A 455 13.04 -1.05 20.42
CA ALA A 455 13.15 -2.16 19.47
C ALA A 455 12.95 -1.64 18.03
N PRO A 456 13.55 -2.26 17.01
CA PRO A 456 13.38 -1.86 15.62
C PRO A 456 11.93 -1.75 15.16
N THR A 457 11.05 -2.61 15.68
CA THR A 457 9.61 -2.63 15.38
C THR A 457 8.80 -1.56 16.13
N ASP A 458 9.39 -0.89 17.12
CA ASP A 458 8.75 0.18 17.89
C ASP A 458 9.02 1.58 17.29
N ILE A 459 9.85 1.67 16.25
CA ILE A 459 10.19 2.90 15.56
C ILE A 459 9.48 2.92 14.20
N ALA A 460 8.90 4.05 13.83
CA ALA A 460 8.20 4.22 12.55
C ALA A 460 8.75 5.42 11.76
N VAL A 461 8.53 5.39 10.43
CA VAL A 461 8.82 6.49 9.50
C VAL A 461 7.54 6.86 8.75
N VAL A 462 7.13 8.12 8.85
CA VAL A 462 5.93 8.65 8.19
C VAL A 462 6.28 9.91 7.44
N LEU A 463 6.36 9.83 6.13
CA LEU A 463 6.68 10.96 5.26
C LEU A 463 5.50 11.41 4.44
N GLU A 464 5.53 12.69 4.04
CA GLU A 464 4.58 13.24 3.08
C GLU A 464 5.21 14.26 2.14
N ASN A 465 4.59 14.43 0.97
CA ASN A 465 4.87 15.52 0.05
C ASN A 465 3.68 15.81 -0.87
N THR A 466 3.86 16.72 -1.84
CA THR A 466 2.83 17.05 -2.84
C THR A 466 3.16 16.45 -4.19
N SER A 467 4.44 16.44 -4.56
CA SER A 467 4.88 16.01 -5.89
C SER A 467 5.08 14.50 -6.06
N SER A 468 4.86 13.69 -4.98
CA SER A 468 5.21 12.26 -5.05
C SER A 468 6.67 12.09 -5.51
N SER A 469 6.90 11.31 -6.54
CA SER A 469 8.19 11.04 -7.19
C SER A 469 8.30 11.68 -8.58
N LEU A 470 7.50 12.72 -8.90
CA LEU A 470 7.36 13.26 -10.26
C LEU A 470 8.67 13.70 -10.92
N ASP A 471 9.67 14.17 -10.14
CA ASP A 471 10.99 14.51 -10.69
C ASP A 471 11.68 13.28 -11.29
N THR A 472 11.69 12.20 -10.53
CA THR A 472 12.26 10.91 -10.97
C THR A 472 11.38 10.23 -12.01
N ASP A 473 10.04 10.39 -11.94
CA ASP A 473 9.12 9.90 -12.96
C ASP A 473 9.41 10.54 -14.32
N LEU A 474 9.63 11.86 -14.38
CA LEU A 474 10.05 12.54 -15.62
C LEU A 474 11.41 12.03 -16.13
N ALA A 475 12.35 11.76 -15.24
CA ALA A 475 13.64 11.20 -15.61
C ALA A 475 13.50 9.79 -16.20
N HIS A 476 12.68 8.93 -15.57
CA HIS A 476 12.39 7.60 -16.09
C HIS A 476 11.63 7.64 -17.43
N GLN A 477 10.61 8.49 -17.54
CA GLN A 477 9.84 8.65 -18.79
C GLN A 477 10.73 9.02 -19.97
N ARG A 478 11.70 9.94 -19.79
CA ARG A 478 12.68 10.28 -20.83
C ARG A 478 13.52 9.09 -21.27
N ILE A 479 13.85 8.18 -20.36
CA ILE A 479 14.59 6.95 -20.70
C ILE A 479 13.69 5.99 -21.48
N VAL A 480 12.43 5.83 -21.06
CA VAL A 480 11.43 5.01 -21.79
C VAL A 480 11.32 5.46 -23.24
N GLU A 481 11.15 6.77 -23.48
CA GLU A 481 10.99 7.37 -24.82
C GLU A 481 12.22 7.22 -25.73
N GLN A 482 13.38 7.00 -25.18
CA GLN A 482 14.58 6.75 -25.97
C GLN A 482 14.62 5.36 -26.62
N HIS A 483 13.82 4.41 -26.14
CA HIS A 483 13.75 3.01 -26.61
C HIS A 483 15.15 2.39 -26.82
N LEU A 484 16.05 2.62 -25.84
CA LEU A 484 17.43 2.15 -25.90
C LEU A 484 17.50 0.62 -25.92
N PRO A 485 18.42 0.00 -26.70
CA PRO A 485 18.57 -1.45 -26.73
C PRO A 485 18.89 -2.08 -25.36
N GLU A 486 19.59 -1.34 -24.50
CA GLU A 486 19.89 -1.74 -23.12
C GLU A 486 18.69 -1.64 -22.17
N GLY A 487 17.60 -1.00 -22.62
CA GLY A 487 16.39 -0.79 -21.84
C GLY A 487 16.52 0.29 -20.76
N CYS A 488 15.54 0.34 -19.88
CA CYS A 488 15.48 1.29 -18.78
C CYS A 488 16.42 0.89 -17.62
N SER A 489 16.74 1.87 -16.77
CA SER A 489 17.55 1.66 -15.56
C SER A 489 16.68 1.19 -14.39
N PRO A 490 16.90 -0.02 -13.85
CA PRO A 490 16.18 -0.47 -12.66
C PRO A 490 16.44 0.43 -11.44
N ALA A 491 17.64 1.03 -11.37
CA ALA A 491 17.96 1.96 -10.29
C ALA A 491 17.12 3.25 -10.35
N VAL A 492 16.83 3.79 -11.54
CA VAL A 492 15.95 4.95 -11.69
C VAL A 492 14.51 4.55 -11.41
N PHE A 493 14.04 3.42 -11.95
CA PHE A 493 12.65 2.99 -11.77
C PHE A 493 12.28 2.77 -10.31
N VAL A 494 13.15 2.21 -9.47
CA VAL A 494 12.80 2.00 -8.06
C VAL A 494 12.51 3.31 -7.32
N TYR A 495 13.25 4.38 -7.63
CA TYR A 495 13.02 5.69 -7.04
C TYR A 495 11.83 6.44 -7.65
N THR A 496 11.16 5.91 -8.66
CA THR A 496 9.85 6.42 -9.08
C THR A 496 8.72 6.11 -8.07
N LEU A 497 9.04 5.50 -6.94
CA LEU A 497 8.14 5.21 -5.83
C LEU A 497 8.53 6.07 -4.63
N PRO A 498 7.68 7.01 -4.19
CA PRO A 498 8.08 8.02 -3.20
C PRO A 498 8.41 7.41 -1.82
N ASN A 499 7.77 6.29 -1.47
CA ASN A 499 8.05 5.57 -0.23
C ASN A 499 9.48 5.01 -0.14
N VAL A 500 10.18 4.85 -1.26
CA VAL A 500 11.59 4.39 -1.25
C VAL A 500 12.48 5.37 -0.47
N ALA A 501 12.12 6.66 -0.43
CA ALA A 501 12.83 7.64 0.41
C ALA A 501 12.71 7.31 1.91
N ALA A 502 11.55 6.85 2.37
CA ALA A 502 11.36 6.36 3.75
C ALA A 502 12.06 5.01 3.96
N GLY A 503 12.01 4.11 2.97
CA GLY A 503 12.72 2.83 3.00
C GLY A 503 14.24 2.98 3.15
N GLU A 504 14.86 3.98 2.51
CA GLU A 504 16.30 4.26 2.71
C GLU A 504 16.61 4.69 4.16
N ILE A 505 15.71 5.42 4.81
CA ILE A 505 15.81 5.75 6.25
C ILE A 505 15.69 4.47 7.08
N CYS A 506 14.69 3.62 6.78
CA CYS A 506 14.48 2.35 7.48
C CYS A 506 15.70 1.45 7.38
N ILE A 507 16.27 1.29 6.19
CA ILE A 507 17.49 0.50 5.96
C ILE A 507 18.68 1.07 6.75
N ARG A 508 18.86 2.37 6.71
CA ARG A 508 20.00 3.04 7.35
C ARG A 508 20.00 2.90 8.87
N HIS A 509 18.82 3.00 9.48
CA HIS A 509 18.65 3.02 10.94
C HIS A 509 18.06 1.72 11.50
N HIS A 510 17.92 0.67 10.66
CA HIS A 510 17.34 -0.63 11.04
C HIS A 510 15.95 -0.51 11.66
N ILE A 511 15.08 0.31 11.06
CA ILE A 511 13.71 0.53 11.49
C ILE A 511 12.82 -0.50 10.82
N GLN A 512 12.12 -1.32 11.61
CA GLN A 512 11.24 -2.40 11.12
C GLN A 512 9.76 -2.19 11.51
N GLY A 513 9.45 -1.06 12.13
CA GLY A 513 8.06 -0.67 12.37
C GLY A 513 7.41 -0.09 11.12
N GLU A 514 6.36 0.68 11.30
CA GLU A 514 5.56 1.21 10.20
C GLU A 514 6.34 2.17 9.31
N GLU A 515 6.29 1.93 8.00
CA GLU A 515 6.75 2.82 6.95
C GLU A 515 5.53 3.25 6.12
N SER A 516 5.26 4.57 6.08
CA SER A 516 4.10 5.11 5.34
C SER A 516 4.45 6.40 4.63
N PHE A 517 3.99 6.52 3.37
CA PHE A 517 4.17 7.72 2.56
C PHE A 517 2.82 8.25 2.08
N PHE A 518 2.55 9.53 2.39
CA PHE A 518 1.33 10.22 1.98
C PHE A 518 1.63 11.27 0.90
N VAL A 519 0.69 11.45 -0.03
CA VAL A 519 0.74 12.56 -0.97
C VAL A 519 -0.42 13.50 -0.64
N THR A 520 -0.06 14.72 -0.21
CA THR A 520 -0.98 15.74 0.31
C THR A 520 -0.55 17.11 -0.20
N ASP A 521 -1.34 18.15 0.03
CA ASP A 521 -0.85 19.52 -0.16
C ASP A 521 -0.23 20.08 1.15
N ALA A 522 0.36 21.27 1.03
CA ALA A 522 0.99 21.92 2.18
C ALA A 522 -0.03 22.49 3.19
N GLU A 523 -1.29 22.69 2.77
CA GLU A 523 -2.36 23.25 3.61
C GLU A 523 -3.03 22.17 4.46
N HIS A 524 -2.98 20.91 4.04
CA HIS A 524 -3.64 19.77 4.69
C HIS A 524 -2.66 18.65 5.03
N PRO A 525 -1.63 18.90 5.87
CA PRO A 525 -0.63 17.89 6.22
C PRO A 525 -1.24 16.73 7.02
N VAL A 526 -0.76 15.53 6.78
CA VAL A 526 -1.24 14.28 7.40
C VAL A 526 -0.18 13.63 8.29
N ALA A 527 1.09 13.71 7.92
CA ALA A 527 2.16 12.91 8.51
C ALA A 527 2.29 13.09 10.03
N GLU A 528 2.32 14.32 10.55
CA GLU A 528 2.45 14.56 12.00
C GLU A 528 1.22 14.03 12.76
N ARG A 529 0.02 14.31 12.27
CA ARG A 529 -1.23 13.85 12.89
C ARG A 529 -1.28 12.32 12.94
N TYR A 530 -0.93 11.67 11.84
CA TYR A 530 -0.88 10.22 11.75
C TYR A 530 0.18 9.63 12.68
N ALA A 531 1.38 10.19 12.73
CA ALA A 531 2.46 9.77 13.62
C ALA A 531 2.07 9.84 15.10
N ARG A 532 1.41 10.93 15.53
CA ARG A 532 0.88 11.06 16.90
C ARG A 532 -0.09 9.95 17.25
N ARG A 533 -0.91 9.53 16.31
CA ARG A 533 -1.88 8.44 16.50
C ARG A 533 -1.25 7.07 16.55
N LEU A 534 -0.17 6.83 15.80
CA LEU A 534 0.62 5.59 15.95
C LEU A 534 1.13 5.44 17.39
N ILE A 535 1.61 6.52 17.99
CA ILE A 535 2.07 6.51 19.38
C ILE A 535 0.90 6.35 20.35
N ALA A 536 -0.17 7.11 20.17
CA ALA A 536 -1.35 7.04 21.03
C ALA A 536 -1.95 5.65 21.10
N ARG A 537 -1.96 4.92 19.98
CA ARG A 537 -2.45 3.53 19.87
C ARG A 537 -1.43 2.47 20.31
N GLY A 538 -0.19 2.87 20.60
CA GLY A 538 0.89 1.94 20.93
C GLY A 538 1.41 1.14 19.75
N ALA A 539 1.13 1.57 18.52
CA ALA A 539 1.69 0.97 17.30
C ALA A 539 3.16 1.33 17.09
N ALA A 540 3.61 2.47 17.65
CA ALA A 540 5.00 2.87 17.71
C ALA A 540 5.31 3.54 19.04
N ARG A 541 6.59 3.61 19.42
CA ARG A 541 7.11 4.37 20.58
C ARG A 541 7.89 5.60 20.15
N ALA A 542 8.46 5.56 18.95
CA ALA A 542 9.14 6.70 18.33
C ALA A 542 8.75 6.78 16.85
N VAL A 543 8.54 7.99 16.33
CA VAL A 543 8.18 8.19 14.93
C VAL A 543 8.98 9.34 14.35
N ILE A 544 9.72 9.05 13.28
CA ILE A 544 10.31 10.05 12.40
C ILE A 544 9.22 10.46 11.42
N CYS A 545 8.80 11.71 11.42
CA CYS A 545 7.74 12.15 10.52
C CYS A 545 7.95 13.56 9.99
N GLY A 546 7.32 13.86 8.88
CA GLY A 546 7.28 15.19 8.32
C GLY A 546 7.23 15.25 6.80
N ARG A 547 7.48 16.44 6.29
CA ARG A 547 7.43 16.74 4.88
C ARG A 547 8.81 16.53 4.24
N CYS A 548 8.81 15.84 3.11
CA CYS A 548 9.99 15.65 2.28
C CYS A 548 9.60 15.92 0.82
N GLU A 549 9.73 17.17 0.38
CA GLU A 549 9.35 17.64 -0.94
C GLU A 549 10.56 17.88 -1.81
N TYR A 550 10.52 17.44 -3.07
CA TYR A 550 11.49 17.79 -4.10
C TYR A 550 10.87 17.71 -5.50
N LEU A 551 10.97 18.79 -6.28
CA LEU A 551 10.60 18.82 -7.69
C LEU A 551 11.40 19.90 -8.43
N ALA A 552 12.14 19.51 -9.47
CA ALA A 552 12.85 20.43 -10.38
C ALA A 552 13.75 21.44 -9.65
N GLY A 553 14.45 21.01 -8.60
CA GLY A 553 15.35 21.85 -7.81
C GLY A 553 14.68 22.62 -6.68
N ASN A 554 13.34 22.67 -6.63
CA ASN A 554 12.60 23.22 -5.49
C ASN A 554 12.44 22.14 -4.42
N TYR A 555 12.63 22.51 -3.15
CA TYR A 555 12.54 21.57 -2.04
C TYR A 555 11.96 22.22 -0.79
N ASP A 556 11.29 21.40 0.03
CA ASP A 556 10.82 21.73 1.38
C ASP A 556 10.92 20.46 2.23
N VAL A 557 11.96 20.39 3.07
CA VAL A 557 12.28 19.20 3.85
C VAL A 557 12.34 19.54 5.33
N ARG A 558 11.35 19.08 6.06
CA ARG A 558 11.19 19.33 7.50
C ARG A 558 10.80 18.03 8.18
N LEU A 559 11.69 17.49 8.99
CA LEU A 559 11.43 16.28 9.77
C LEU A 559 11.40 16.59 11.25
N MET A 560 10.63 15.78 11.99
CA MET A 560 10.59 15.79 13.43
C MET A 560 10.63 14.37 13.99
N LEU A 561 11.14 14.25 15.19
CA LEU A 561 11.08 13.04 15.99
C LEU A 561 10.01 13.22 17.06
N LEU A 562 9.01 12.34 17.03
CA LEU A 562 8.00 12.19 18.07
C LEU A 562 8.34 10.98 18.92
N GLU A 563 8.23 11.12 20.23
CA GLU A 563 8.46 10.01 21.17
C GLU A 563 7.33 9.93 22.19
N ALA A 564 6.93 8.70 22.53
CA ALA A 564 5.99 8.44 23.61
C ALA A 564 6.53 9.01 24.94
N GLU A 565 5.68 9.66 25.69
CA GLU A 565 6.01 10.05 27.08
C GLU A 565 6.00 8.78 27.95
N GLU A 566 7.05 8.65 28.79
CA GLU A 566 7.07 7.56 29.77
C GLU A 566 5.93 7.76 30.77
N GLU A 567 5.14 6.72 30.99
CA GLU A 567 4.18 6.72 32.10
C GLU A 567 4.95 6.94 33.39
N GLN A 568 4.75 8.09 34.05
CA GLN A 568 5.23 8.24 35.42
C GLN A 568 4.54 7.16 36.25
N PRO A 569 5.27 6.30 36.98
CA PRO A 569 4.63 5.37 37.89
C PRO A 569 3.75 6.18 38.83
N GLU A 570 2.43 5.91 38.81
CA GLU A 570 1.50 6.51 39.79
C GLU A 570 2.11 6.30 41.14
N GLY A 571 2.46 7.42 41.82
CA GLY A 571 3.12 7.40 43.11
C GLY A 571 2.36 6.50 44.08
N LYS A 572 3.09 5.52 44.64
CA LYS A 572 2.62 4.67 45.72
C LYS A 572 2.32 5.50 46.96
#